data_85c72117ad62c0fe012fcafc42f2b376
#
_entry.id   85c72117ad62c0fe012fcafc42f2b376
#
_cell.length_a   1.000
_cell.length_b   1.000
_cell.length_c   1.000
_cell.angle_alpha   90.00
_cell.angle_beta   90.00
_cell.angle_gamma   90.00
#
_symmetry.space_group_name_H-M   'P 1'
#
loop_
_entity.id
_entity.type
_entity.pdbx_description
1 polymer ?
#
loop_
_entity_poly.entity_id
_entity_poly.type
_entity_poly.pdbx_seq_one_letter_code
_entity_poly.pdbx_strand_id
1 'polypeptide(L)'
;PLYLGDKHFTNPVDGCFIAASAPNPSGWGILQSIDDNDHQKADIRMHENDFFNEDLLCALAGVAGEDNVLMSEPMREHTTFKIGGPADVFVTPDTEQGLVATLDTCYRCDLPLTIVGNGSDLLVGDKGIRGVVVALGEGLSDITVDGTHVTAAAGALLSDVAAAAAEAGLTGMEPISGIPGSVGGACYMNAGAYGACMADVLESVRVYKPARQLDDGTRGSGNIIEFDVDELNLGYRKSRIADDGFIVLSATFNLAPGNAAMIKADMDDYRQRR
;
A
#
# COMPACT_ATOMS: atom_id res chain seq x y z
N PRO A 1 6.15 -5.06 19.50
CA PRO A 1 5.41 -6.11 20.16
C PRO A 1 4.12 -6.40 19.41
N LEU A 2 4.03 -7.60 18.86
CA LEU A 2 2.79 -8.11 18.26
C LEU A 2 1.81 -8.44 19.39
N TYR A 3 0.62 -7.89 19.32
CA TYR A 3 -0.50 -8.32 20.15
C TYR A 3 -1.32 -9.38 19.38
N LEU A 4 -1.19 -10.63 19.78
CA LEU A 4 -2.11 -11.71 19.38
C LEU A 4 -2.72 -12.26 20.67
N GLY A 5 -3.91 -11.75 21.05
CA GLY A 5 -4.54 -12.14 22.30
C GLY A 5 -3.58 -11.99 23.50
N ASP A 6 -3.95 -12.28 24.70
CA ASP A 6 -3.21 -12.08 25.95
C ASP A 6 -1.78 -12.67 26.06
N LYS A 7 -1.06 -12.88 24.94
CA LYS A 7 0.33 -13.35 24.92
C LYS A 7 1.26 -12.33 24.30
N HIS A 8 2.13 -11.76 25.12
CA HIS A 8 3.28 -10.96 24.67
C HIS A 8 4.30 -11.86 23.97
N PHE A 9 4.54 -11.67 22.69
CA PHE A 9 5.70 -12.19 22.00
C PHE A 9 6.76 -11.09 21.89
N THR A 10 7.85 -11.26 22.62
CA THR A 10 9.06 -10.46 22.43
C THR A 10 10.02 -11.27 21.56
N ASN A 11 10.10 -10.98 20.28
CA ASN A 11 11.19 -11.44 19.45
C ASN A 11 11.65 -10.29 18.56
N PRO A 12 12.94 -9.99 18.51
CA PRO A 12 13.48 -8.86 17.75
C PRO A 12 13.69 -9.27 16.29
N VAL A 13 12.61 -9.31 15.54
CA VAL A 13 12.70 -9.28 14.07
C VAL A 13 11.91 -8.05 13.66
N ASP A 14 12.63 -7.01 13.30
CA ASP A 14 12.07 -5.74 12.87
C ASP A 14 11.07 -5.96 11.73
N GLY A 15 9.84 -5.57 11.96
CA GLY A 15 8.93 -5.10 10.93
C GLY A 15 7.98 -6.10 10.27
N CYS A 16 7.16 -6.82 11.01
CA CYS A 16 5.96 -7.45 10.42
C CYS A 16 4.73 -6.60 10.78
N PHE A 17 4.16 -5.87 9.84
CA PHE A 17 2.95 -5.07 10.03
C PHE A 17 1.94 -5.28 8.92
N ILE A 18 0.70 -5.36 9.34
CA ILE A 18 -0.52 -5.64 8.62
C ILE A 18 -0.82 -4.50 7.63
N ALA A 19 -1.18 -4.83 6.40
CA ALA A 19 -1.76 -3.84 5.49
C ALA A 19 -3.03 -3.27 6.12
N ALA A 20 -3.07 -1.95 6.30
CA ALA A 20 -4.27 -1.29 6.74
C ALA A 20 -5.31 -1.37 5.62
N SER A 21 -6.47 -1.96 5.90
CA SER A 21 -7.65 -1.72 5.10
C SER A 21 -8.02 -0.23 5.21
N ALA A 22 -8.52 0.36 4.14
CA ALA A 22 -9.06 1.72 4.18
C ALA A 22 -10.09 1.82 5.33
N PRO A 23 -10.09 2.90 6.11
CA PRO A 23 -10.92 3.01 7.30
C PRO A 23 -12.39 2.93 6.94
N ASN A 24 -13.07 1.91 7.45
CA ASN A 24 -14.52 1.92 7.55
C ASN A 24 -14.88 3.03 8.55
N PRO A 25 -15.83 3.94 8.27
CA PRO A 25 -16.14 5.10 9.13
C PRO A 25 -16.61 4.77 10.55
N SER A 26 -16.72 3.51 10.92
CA SER A 26 -17.14 3.04 12.25
C SER A 26 -16.04 2.48 13.15
N GLY A 27 -14.77 2.75 12.88
CA GLY A 27 -13.70 2.40 13.82
C GLY A 27 -12.64 1.45 13.27
N TRP A 28 -11.45 1.61 13.74
CA TRP A 28 -10.23 0.86 13.46
C TRP A 28 -10.45 -0.66 13.51
N GLY A 29 -10.54 -1.29 12.37
CA GLY A 29 -10.60 -2.75 12.27
C GLY A 29 -9.20 -3.33 12.22
N ILE A 30 -8.63 -3.66 13.37
CA ILE A 30 -7.62 -4.71 13.45
C ILE A 30 -8.33 -5.97 12.95
N LEU A 31 -7.77 -6.67 11.96
CA LEU A 31 -8.22 -8.01 11.61
C LEU A 31 -7.99 -8.92 12.84
N GLN A 32 -8.96 -8.92 13.77
CA GLN A 32 -8.98 -9.87 14.88
C GLN A 32 -9.27 -11.27 14.32
N SER A 33 -8.45 -12.24 14.69
CA SER A 33 -8.87 -13.63 14.64
C SER A 33 -10.15 -13.76 15.46
N ILE A 34 -11.25 -14.13 14.80
CA ILE A 34 -12.50 -14.43 15.47
C ILE A 34 -12.26 -15.72 16.25
N ASP A 35 -12.33 -15.61 17.57
CA ASP A 35 -12.33 -16.76 18.47
C ASP A 35 -13.60 -17.60 18.23
N ASP A 36 -13.46 -18.92 18.16
CA ASP A 36 -14.51 -19.89 17.83
C ASP A 36 -15.62 -20.05 18.89
N ASN A 37 -15.82 -19.08 19.78
CA ASN A 37 -16.71 -19.23 20.95
C ASN A 37 -17.92 -18.29 21.02
N ASP A 38 -18.39 -17.70 19.91
CA ASP A 38 -19.66 -16.94 19.93
C ASP A 38 -20.71 -17.59 19.01
N HIS A 39 -21.14 -18.80 19.39
CA HIS A 39 -22.23 -19.54 18.76
C HIS A 39 -23.61 -19.08 19.26
N GLN A 40 -23.91 -17.79 19.36
CA GLN A 40 -25.30 -17.33 19.51
C GLN A 40 -25.37 -15.80 19.30
N LYS A 41 -25.41 -15.35 18.05
CA LYS A 41 -26.24 -14.20 17.62
C LYS A 41 -26.05 -13.93 16.13
N ALA A 42 -27.21 -13.93 15.47
CA ALA A 42 -27.45 -13.49 14.10
C ALA A 42 -27.05 -14.49 13.00
N ASP A 43 -28.00 -15.35 12.70
CA ASP A 43 -28.23 -15.99 11.42
C ASP A 43 -28.51 -14.90 10.34
N ILE A 44 -27.52 -14.17 9.94
CA ILE A 44 -27.45 -13.52 8.63
C ILE A 44 -26.41 -14.32 7.86
N ARG A 45 -26.81 -15.50 7.40
CA ARG A 45 -26.15 -16.17 6.27
C ARG A 45 -26.42 -15.33 5.02
N MET A 46 -25.64 -14.26 4.84
CA MET A 46 -25.41 -13.73 3.50
C MET A 46 -24.59 -14.81 2.80
N HIS A 47 -25.13 -15.39 1.77
CA HIS A 47 -24.43 -16.33 0.90
C HIS A 47 -23.14 -15.69 0.44
N GLU A 48 -22.04 -16.45 0.48
CA GLU A 48 -20.64 -16.01 0.26
C GLU A 48 -20.38 -15.39 -1.14
N ASN A 49 -21.40 -15.15 -1.97
CA ASN A 49 -21.29 -14.65 -3.33
C ASN A 49 -22.17 -13.42 -3.67
N ASP A 50 -22.90 -12.83 -2.73
CA ASP A 50 -23.88 -11.79 -3.06
C ASP A 50 -23.29 -10.38 -3.27
N PHE A 51 -22.00 -10.15 -2.96
CA PHE A 51 -21.37 -8.83 -3.14
C PHE A 51 -20.87 -8.59 -4.57
N PHE A 52 -20.47 -9.62 -5.30
CA PHE A 52 -19.85 -9.50 -6.62
C PHE A 52 -20.76 -10.06 -7.69
N ASN A 53 -21.70 -9.23 -8.20
CA ASN A 53 -22.48 -9.57 -9.36
C ASN A 53 -21.69 -9.30 -10.66
N GLU A 54 -22.17 -9.84 -11.79
CA GLU A 54 -21.54 -9.65 -13.11
C GLU A 54 -21.39 -8.19 -13.50
N ASP A 55 -22.36 -7.33 -13.16
CA ASP A 55 -22.33 -5.90 -13.49
C ASP A 55 -21.17 -5.19 -12.79
N LEU A 56 -20.90 -5.52 -11.52
CA LEU A 56 -19.79 -4.94 -10.77
C LEU A 56 -18.43 -5.43 -11.29
N LEU A 57 -18.31 -6.71 -11.61
CA LEU A 57 -17.09 -7.27 -12.20
C LEU A 57 -16.83 -6.66 -13.58
N CYS A 58 -17.86 -6.51 -14.41
CA CYS A 58 -17.76 -5.80 -15.68
C CYS A 58 -17.36 -4.33 -15.50
N ALA A 59 -17.88 -3.65 -14.48
CA ALA A 59 -17.51 -2.27 -14.18
C ALA A 59 -16.03 -2.16 -13.76
N LEU A 60 -15.53 -3.07 -12.90
CA LEU A 60 -14.12 -3.11 -12.50
C LEU A 60 -13.21 -3.46 -13.70
N ALA A 61 -13.58 -4.45 -14.51
CA ALA A 61 -12.86 -4.82 -15.72
C ALA A 61 -12.83 -3.69 -16.75
N GLY A 62 -13.94 -2.94 -16.88
CA GLY A 62 -14.03 -1.80 -17.78
C GLY A 62 -13.09 -0.63 -17.42
N VAL A 63 -12.72 -0.49 -16.15
CA VAL A 63 -11.84 0.60 -15.68
C VAL A 63 -10.41 0.16 -15.44
N ALA A 64 -10.18 -1.07 -15.02
CA ALA A 64 -8.85 -1.61 -14.72
C ALA A 64 -8.23 -2.37 -15.90
N GLY A 65 -9.04 -2.83 -16.85
CA GLY A 65 -8.69 -3.80 -17.90
C GLY A 65 -9.22 -5.19 -17.59
N GLU A 66 -9.69 -5.92 -18.61
CA GLU A 66 -10.30 -7.26 -18.43
C GLU A 66 -9.31 -8.26 -17.81
N ASP A 67 -8.07 -8.28 -18.27
CA ASP A 67 -7.01 -9.18 -17.80
C ASP A 67 -6.51 -8.82 -16.39
N ASN A 68 -6.87 -7.65 -15.88
CA ASN A 68 -6.42 -7.09 -14.61
C ASN A 68 -7.37 -7.33 -13.44
N VAL A 69 -8.46 -8.12 -13.65
CA VAL A 69 -9.43 -8.46 -12.61
C VAL A 69 -9.48 -9.97 -12.43
N LEU A 70 -8.99 -10.46 -11.32
CA LEU A 70 -8.92 -11.89 -10.99
C LEU A 70 -9.86 -12.21 -9.83
N MET A 71 -10.58 -13.33 -9.96
CA MET A 71 -11.44 -13.85 -8.90
C MET A 71 -10.73 -14.93 -8.10
N SER A 72 -10.93 -14.90 -6.76
CA SER A 72 -10.35 -15.91 -5.85
C SER A 72 -8.83 -16.04 -5.97
N GLU A 73 -8.15 -14.94 -6.20
CA GLU A 73 -6.70 -14.91 -6.42
C GLU A 73 -5.93 -15.22 -5.14
N PRO A 74 -5.04 -16.23 -5.12
CA PRO A 74 -4.32 -16.63 -3.93
C PRO A 74 -3.32 -15.56 -3.47
N MET A 75 -3.53 -14.98 -2.30
CA MET A 75 -2.65 -13.93 -1.76
C MET A 75 -1.23 -14.40 -1.48
N ARG A 76 -0.98 -15.71 -1.33
CA ARG A 76 0.38 -16.26 -1.21
C ARG A 76 1.26 -15.93 -2.43
N GLU A 77 0.70 -15.67 -3.60
CA GLU A 77 1.46 -15.26 -4.79
C GLU A 77 1.87 -13.78 -4.74
N HIS A 78 1.19 -12.99 -3.88
CA HIS A 78 1.34 -11.54 -3.75
C HIS A 78 1.92 -11.10 -2.40
N THR A 79 2.47 -12.03 -1.62
CA THR A 79 3.14 -11.74 -0.34
C THR A 79 4.55 -12.33 -0.33
N THR A 80 5.48 -11.63 0.33
CA THR A 80 6.86 -12.15 0.49
C THR A 80 6.92 -13.36 1.41
N PHE A 81 5.96 -13.53 2.32
CA PHE A 81 5.83 -14.70 3.18
C PHE A 81 5.38 -15.96 2.43
N LYS A 82 4.86 -15.82 1.20
CA LYS A 82 4.34 -16.92 0.37
C LYS A 82 3.24 -17.74 1.06
N ILE A 83 2.47 -17.09 1.91
CA ILE A 83 1.27 -17.61 2.57
C ILE A 83 0.10 -16.65 2.41
N GLY A 84 -1.12 -17.16 2.49
CA GLY A 84 -2.36 -16.41 2.37
C GLY A 84 -3.40 -17.10 1.51
N GLY A 85 -4.64 -17.13 2.02
CA GLY A 85 -5.81 -17.58 1.28
C GLY A 85 -6.21 -16.59 0.18
N PRO A 86 -7.34 -16.84 -0.53
CA PRO A 86 -7.73 -16.06 -1.69
C PRO A 86 -8.28 -14.68 -1.34
N ALA A 87 -8.00 -13.68 -2.18
CA ALA A 87 -8.79 -12.46 -2.27
C ALA A 87 -10.08 -12.75 -3.05
N ASP A 88 -11.22 -12.18 -2.65
CA ASP A 88 -12.45 -12.37 -3.40
C ASP A 88 -12.32 -11.82 -4.82
N VAL A 89 -11.86 -10.59 -4.94
CA VAL A 89 -11.49 -9.93 -6.21
C VAL A 89 -10.12 -9.29 -6.05
N PHE A 90 -9.24 -9.52 -7.00
CA PHE A 90 -7.89 -8.95 -7.05
C PHE A 90 -7.77 -8.11 -8.33
N VAL A 91 -7.38 -6.85 -8.20
CA VAL A 91 -7.31 -5.89 -9.31
C VAL A 91 -5.91 -5.28 -9.40
N THR A 92 -5.33 -5.28 -10.62
CA THR A 92 -4.01 -4.71 -10.91
C THR A 92 -4.11 -3.63 -11.97
N PRO A 93 -4.51 -2.39 -11.65
CA PRO A 93 -4.62 -1.33 -12.64
C PRO A 93 -3.26 -1.00 -13.28
N ASP A 94 -3.23 -0.87 -14.62
CA ASP A 94 -2.00 -0.56 -15.37
C ASP A 94 -1.71 0.95 -15.47
N THR A 95 -2.66 1.79 -15.09
CA THR A 95 -2.53 3.26 -15.19
C THR A 95 -3.09 3.96 -13.96
N GLU A 96 -2.61 5.18 -13.69
CA GLU A 96 -3.16 6.01 -12.62
C GLU A 96 -4.67 6.27 -12.81
N GLN A 97 -5.11 6.49 -14.05
CA GLN A 97 -6.54 6.69 -14.37
C GLN A 97 -7.35 5.44 -14.03
N GLY A 98 -6.84 4.25 -14.40
CA GLY A 98 -7.47 2.97 -14.08
C GLY A 98 -7.53 2.74 -12.57
N LEU A 99 -6.46 3.06 -11.83
CA LEU A 99 -6.43 3.01 -10.38
C LEU A 99 -7.51 3.92 -9.77
N VAL A 100 -7.54 5.20 -10.13
CA VAL A 100 -8.51 6.18 -9.61
C VAL A 100 -9.95 5.73 -9.91
N ALA A 101 -10.23 5.26 -11.12
CA ALA A 101 -11.55 4.79 -11.49
C ALA A 101 -11.96 3.50 -10.74
N THR A 102 -11.01 2.60 -10.48
CA THR A 102 -11.22 1.41 -9.64
C THR A 102 -11.56 1.81 -8.21
N LEU A 103 -10.79 2.74 -7.63
CA LEU A 103 -11.04 3.26 -6.29
C LEU A 103 -12.41 3.94 -6.19
N ASP A 104 -12.75 4.82 -7.15
CA ASP A 104 -14.06 5.47 -7.20
C ASP A 104 -15.20 4.44 -7.28
N THR A 105 -15.03 3.38 -8.05
CA THR A 105 -16.02 2.28 -8.16
C THR A 105 -16.18 1.56 -6.83
N CYS A 106 -15.08 1.19 -6.18
CA CYS A 106 -15.11 0.53 -4.86
C CYS A 106 -15.79 1.42 -3.81
N TYR A 107 -15.43 2.71 -3.73
CA TYR A 107 -16.03 3.61 -2.75
C TYR A 107 -17.51 3.91 -3.01
N ARG A 108 -17.92 4.06 -4.27
CA ARG A 108 -19.34 4.27 -4.63
C ARG A 108 -20.22 3.07 -4.30
N CYS A 109 -19.68 1.87 -4.47
CA CYS A 109 -20.38 0.62 -4.19
C CYS A 109 -20.21 0.14 -2.74
N ASP A 110 -19.54 0.94 -1.87
CA ASP A 110 -19.24 0.62 -0.47
C ASP A 110 -18.57 -0.74 -0.29
N LEU A 111 -17.68 -1.11 -1.21
CA LEU A 111 -16.97 -2.37 -1.17
C LEU A 111 -15.83 -2.33 -0.15
N PRO A 112 -15.61 -3.42 0.61
CA PRO A 112 -14.39 -3.56 1.38
C PRO A 112 -13.17 -3.50 0.46
N LEU A 113 -12.21 -2.62 0.77
CA LEU A 113 -11.06 -2.33 -0.08
C LEU A 113 -9.76 -2.52 0.69
N THR A 114 -8.83 -3.26 0.10
CA THR A 114 -7.47 -3.43 0.60
C THR A 114 -6.48 -3.02 -0.47
N ILE A 115 -5.57 -2.10 -0.15
CA ILE A 115 -4.49 -1.68 -1.07
C ILE A 115 -3.23 -2.46 -0.71
N VAL A 116 -2.58 -3.02 -1.71
CA VAL A 116 -1.35 -3.81 -1.57
C VAL A 116 -0.28 -3.27 -2.51
N GLY A 117 0.91 -3.02 -1.99
CA GLY A 117 2.11 -2.76 -2.78
C GLY A 117 2.84 -4.07 -3.08
N ASN A 118 4.13 -4.15 -2.76
CA ASN A 118 4.95 -5.35 -2.96
C ASN A 118 4.65 -6.51 -1.97
N GLY A 119 3.63 -6.40 -1.11
CA GLY A 119 3.26 -7.45 -0.15
C GLY A 119 4.35 -7.85 0.85
N SER A 120 5.35 -6.98 1.06
CA SER A 120 6.51 -7.29 1.91
C SER A 120 6.26 -7.13 3.41
N ASP A 121 5.15 -6.51 3.76
CA ASP A 121 4.74 -6.25 5.15
C ASP A 121 3.29 -6.73 5.41
N LEU A 122 2.84 -7.70 4.62
CA LEU A 122 1.48 -8.23 4.64
C LEU A 122 1.48 -9.71 5.04
N LEU A 123 0.74 -10.02 6.11
CA LEU A 123 0.43 -11.38 6.53
C LEU A 123 -1.05 -11.66 6.31
N VAL A 124 -1.37 -12.60 5.42
CA VAL A 124 -2.73 -12.97 5.07
C VAL A 124 -3.04 -14.35 5.63
N GLY A 125 -4.15 -14.49 6.36
CA GLY A 125 -4.62 -15.78 6.89
C GLY A 125 -5.20 -16.70 5.81
N ASP A 126 -5.44 -17.98 6.16
CA ASP A 126 -5.93 -19.01 5.22
C ASP A 126 -7.30 -18.69 4.63
N LYS A 127 -8.11 -17.91 5.32
CA LYS A 127 -9.44 -17.46 4.83
C LYS A 127 -9.34 -16.38 3.75
N GLY A 128 -8.15 -15.81 3.55
CA GLY A 128 -7.91 -14.78 2.55
C GLY A 128 -8.47 -13.40 2.93
N ILE A 129 -8.71 -12.56 1.93
CA ILE A 129 -9.19 -11.18 2.07
C ILE A 129 -10.57 -11.06 1.44
N ARG A 130 -11.55 -10.55 2.22
CA ARG A 130 -12.90 -10.26 1.72
C ARG A 130 -12.94 -8.89 1.06
N GLY A 131 -13.68 -8.79 -0.05
CA GLY A 131 -13.78 -7.55 -0.81
C GLY A 131 -12.81 -7.48 -1.97
N VAL A 132 -12.43 -6.27 -2.34
CA VAL A 132 -11.51 -5.97 -3.45
C VAL A 132 -10.10 -5.70 -2.91
N VAL A 133 -9.13 -6.44 -3.41
CA VAL A 133 -7.71 -6.15 -3.24
C VAL A 133 -7.22 -5.41 -4.47
N VAL A 134 -6.69 -4.21 -4.31
CA VAL A 134 -6.05 -3.45 -5.40
C VAL A 134 -4.55 -3.46 -5.19
N ALA A 135 -3.83 -4.08 -6.11
CA ALA A 135 -2.38 -4.14 -6.10
C ALA A 135 -1.78 -3.03 -6.96
N LEU A 136 -0.84 -2.28 -6.38
CA LEU A 136 -0.06 -1.27 -7.07
C LEU A 136 1.16 -1.96 -7.68
N GLY A 137 0.99 -2.47 -8.92
CA GLY A 137 1.98 -3.29 -9.63
C GLY A 137 2.84 -2.52 -10.62
N GLU A 138 3.38 -3.26 -11.62
CA GLU A 138 4.31 -2.74 -12.62
C GLU A 138 3.76 -1.58 -13.45
N GLY A 139 2.45 -1.57 -13.76
CA GLY A 139 1.79 -0.47 -14.49
C GLY A 139 1.79 0.86 -13.75
N LEU A 140 2.14 0.86 -12.46
CA LEU A 140 2.21 2.03 -11.58
C LEU A 140 3.62 2.19 -10.98
N SER A 141 4.68 1.88 -11.76
CA SER A 141 6.07 1.85 -11.29
C SER A 141 7.00 2.85 -11.98
N ASP A 142 6.46 3.80 -12.71
CA ASP A 142 7.24 4.84 -13.41
C ASP A 142 8.15 5.61 -12.44
N ILE A 143 9.41 5.84 -12.88
CA ILE A 143 10.41 6.61 -12.15
C ILE A 143 10.99 7.66 -13.10
N THR A 144 11.01 8.91 -12.67
CA THR A 144 11.61 10.02 -13.42
C THR A 144 12.61 10.77 -12.55
N VAL A 145 13.70 11.25 -13.16
CA VAL A 145 14.73 12.05 -12.50
C VAL A 145 14.84 13.40 -13.21
N ASP A 146 14.69 14.48 -12.45
CA ASP A 146 14.85 15.85 -12.92
C ASP A 146 15.70 16.65 -11.94
N GLY A 147 16.95 16.94 -12.32
CA GLY A 147 17.91 17.61 -11.44
C GLY A 147 18.19 16.80 -10.18
N THR A 148 17.80 17.33 -9.02
CA THR A 148 17.92 16.65 -7.72
C THR A 148 16.62 15.95 -7.28
N HIS A 149 15.58 16.03 -8.09
CA HIS A 149 14.28 15.45 -7.78
C HIS A 149 14.12 14.11 -8.47
N VAL A 150 13.65 13.13 -7.71
CA VAL A 150 13.24 11.82 -8.22
C VAL A 150 11.76 11.65 -7.92
N THR A 151 10.95 11.50 -8.96
CA THR A 151 9.51 11.23 -8.80
C THR A 151 9.24 9.78 -9.17
N ALA A 152 8.55 9.07 -8.30
CA ALA A 152 8.22 7.66 -8.50
C ALA A 152 6.75 7.39 -8.23
N ALA A 153 6.13 6.57 -9.07
CA ALA A 153 4.77 6.08 -8.87
C ALA A 153 4.70 5.11 -7.67
N ALA A 154 3.52 4.96 -7.09
CA ALA A 154 3.33 4.25 -5.82
C ALA A 154 3.70 2.76 -5.85
N GLY A 155 3.61 2.11 -7.02
CA GLY A 155 4.00 0.71 -7.24
C GLY A 155 5.50 0.51 -7.43
N ALA A 156 6.29 1.56 -7.72
CA ALA A 156 7.74 1.46 -7.88
C ALA A 156 8.40 0.89 -6.62
N LEU A 157 9.37 0.01 -6.78
CA LEU A 157 10.14 -0.51 -5.66
C LEU A 157 11.13 0.54 -5.14
N LEU A 158 11.29 0.66 -3.83
CA LEU A 158 12.29 1.57 -3.25
C LEU A 158 13.71 1.25 -3.73
N SER A 159 14.03 -0.01 -3.97
CA SER A 159 15.31 -0.43 -4.54
C SER A 159 15.56 0.17 -5.93
N ASP A 160 14.52 0.25 -6.76
CA ASP A 160 14.63 0.75 -8.12
C ASP A 160 14.73 2.27 -8.14
N VAL A 161 13.99 2.95 -7.26
CA VAL A 161 14.11 4.39 -7.05
C VAL A 161 15.52 4.76 -6.58
N ALA A 162 16.05 4.03 -5.60
CA ALA A 162 17.40 4.23 -5.11
C ALA A 162 18.47 3.94 -6.18
N ALA A 163 18.25 2.92 -7.03
CA ALA A 163 19.14 2.63 -8.16
C ALA A 163 19.12 3.77 -9.20
N ALA A 164 17.95 4.27 -9.58
CA ALA A 164 17.82 5.41 -10.49
C ALA A 164 18.48 6.68 -9.93
N ALA A 165 18.31 6.97 -8.64
CA ALA A 165 18.99 8.05 -7.94
C ALA A 165 20.52 7.89 -8.00
N ALA A 166 21.03 6.70 -7.70
CA ALA A 166 22.46 6.41 -7.72
C ALA A 166 23.05 6.53 -9.12
N GLU A 167 22.33 6.12 -10.17
CA GLU A 167 22.75 6.29 -11.58
C GLU A 167 22.83 7.77 -11.99
N ALA A 168 21.93 8.59 -11.43
CA ALA A 168 21.96 10.04 -11.62
C ALA A 168 22.98 10.76 -10.70
N GLY A 169 23.71 10.04 -9.84
CA GLY A 169 24.67 10.63 -8.91
C GLY A 169 24.01 11.36 -7.75
N LEU A 170 22.83 10.94 -7.33
CA LEU A 170 22.07 11.53 -6.22
C LEU A 170 22.17 10.64 -4.98
N THR A 171 22.55 11.25 -3.85
CA THR A 171 22.72 10.60 -2.52
C THR A 171 21.54 10.91 -1.60
N GLY A 172 21.26 10.04 -0.64
CA GLY A 172 20.25 10.18 0.40
C GLY A 172 19.37 8.95 0.57
N MET A 173 19.28 8.08 -0.45
CA MET A 173 18.44 6.88 -0.40
C MET A 173 19.18 5.61 0.03
N GLU A 174 20.50 5.64 0.21
CA GLU A 174 21.33 4.46 0.45
C GLU A 174 20.85 3.62 1.64
N PRO A 175 20.54 4.20 2.82
CA PRO A 175 20.12 3.42 3.98
C PRO A 175 18.77 2.72 3.79
N ILE A 176 17.86 3.30 2.99
CA ILE A 176 16.51 2.77 2.75
C ILE A 176 16.41 1.93 1.48
N SER A 177 17.46 1.89 0.65
CA SER A 177 17.51 1.17 -0.64
C SER A 177 17.24 -0.33 -0.52
N GLY A 178 17.55 -0.93 0.63
CA GLY A 178 17.31 -2.35 0.90
C GLY A 178 15.91 -2.68 1.41
N ILE A 179 15.01 -1.71 1.61
CA ILE A 179 13.63 -1.99 2.04
C ILE A 179 12.87 -2.64 0.86
N PRO A 180 12.30 -3.85 1.03
CA PRO A 180 11.67 -4.58 -0.06
C PRO A 180 10.23 -4.10 -0.33
N GLY A 181 9.93 -2.83 -0.06
CA GLY A 181 8.61 -2.21 -0.20
C GLY A 181 8.47 -1.39 -1.47
N SER A 182 7.23 -1.13 -1.87
CA SER A 182 6.89 -0.12 -2.85
C SER A 182 6.89 1.29 -2.24
N VAL A 183 7.04 2.30 -3.09
CA VAL A 183 6.97 3.72 -2.70
C VAL A 183 5.69 4.04 -1.93
N GLY A 184 4.53 3.58 -2.42
CA GLY A 184 3.25 3.82 -1.75
C GLY A 184 3.22 3.26 -0.34
N GLY A 185 3.62 2.00 -0.15
CA GLY A 185 3.70 1.38 1.18
C GLY A 185 4.73 2.05 2.09
N ALA A 186 5.86 2.47 1.54
CA ALA A 186 6.89 3.16 2.30
C ALA A 186 6.45 4.55 2.79
N CYS A 187 5.77 5.35 1.94
CA CYS A 187 5.18 6.63 2.34
C CYS A 187 4.08 6.44 3.40
N TYR A 188 3.23 5.42 3.20
CA TYR A 188 2.13 5.11 4.11
C TYR A 188 2.58 4.93 5.55
N MET A 189 3.68 4.19 5.76
CA MET A 189 4.19 3.88 7.11
C MET A 189 5.44 4.66 7.52
N ASN A 190 5.88 5.65 6.75
CA ASN A 190 7.17 6.29 6.94
C ASN A 190 8.29 5.26 7.14
N ALA A 191 8.46 4.37 6.16
CA ALA A 191 9.40 3.26 6.24
C ALA A 191 10.82 3.78 6.47
N GLY A 192 11.59 3.05 7.28
CA GLY A 192 12.96 3.43 7.58
C GLY A 192 13.85 2.23 7.88
N ALA A 193 15.14 2.41 7.66
CA ALA A 193 16.19 1.45 7.96
C ALA A 193 17.50 2.18 8.26
N TYR A 194 18.34 1.58 9.08
CA TYR A 194 19.70 2.08 9.40
C TYR A 194 19.75 3.54 9.86
N GLY A 195 18.70 4.00 10.57
CA GLY A 195 18.65 5.35 11.14
C GLY A 195 18.10 6.43 10.20
N ALA A 196 17.75 6.08 8.97
CA ALA A 196 17.06 6.97 8.02
C ALA A 196 15.63 6.46 7.72
N CYS A 197 14.77 7.36 7.29
CA CYS A 197 13.38 7.03 6.93
C CYS A 197 12.90 7.89 5.75
N MET A 198 11.69 7.61 5.26
CA MET A 198 11.12 8.33 4.13
C MET A 198 11.06 9.85 4.36
N ALA A 199 10.78 10.29 5.60
CA ALA A 199 10.72 11.72 5.94
C ALA A 199 12.03 12.47 5.66
N ASP A 200 13.18 11.77 5.65
CA ASP A 200 14.48 12.41 5.45
C ASP A 200 14.76 12.77 3.98
N VAL A 201 14.01 12.19 3.05
CA VAL A 201 14.23 12.30 1.61
C VAL A 201 13.00 12.74 0.81
N LEU A 202 11.79 12.63 1.39
CA LEU A 202 10.55 13.07 0.76
C LEU A 202 10.48 14.58 0.65
N GLU A 203 9.97 15.08 -0.46
CA GLU A 203 9.54 16.46 -0.67
C GLU A 203 8.03 16.55 -0.67
N SER A 204 7.34 15.77 -1.50
CA SER A 204 5.88 15.76 -1.60
C SER A 204 5.34 14.37 -1.91
N VAL A 205 4.04 14.18 -1.63
CA VAL A 205 3.31 12.95 -1.96
C VAL A 205 1.97 13.31 -2.57
N ARG A 206 1.68 12.78 -3.77
CA ARG A 206 0.36 12.85 -4.40
C ARG A 206 -0.46 11.67 -3.93
N VAL A 207 -1.67 11.95 -3.48
CA VAL A 207 -2.58 10.94 -2.94
C VAL A 207 -3.97 11.04 -3.58
N TYR A 208 -4.65 9.91 -3.68
CA TYR A 208 -6.09 9.86 -3.86
C TYR A 208 -6.75 9.98 -2.48
N LYS A 209 -7.61 10.99 -2.36
CA LYS A 209 -8.46 11.22 -1.19
C LYS A 209 -9.87 10.76 -1.51
N PRO A 210 -10.39 9.70 -0.86
CA PRO A 210 -11.76 9.26 -1.07
C PRO A 210 -12.78 10.36 -0.78
N ALA A 211 -13.86 10.41 -1.57
CA ALA A 211 -14.98 11.29 -1.29
C ALA A 211 -15.66 10.88 0.02
N ARG A 212 -16.11 11.87 0.79
CA ARG A 212 -16.96 11.61 1.95
C ARG A 212 -18.33 11.12 1.49
N GLN A 213 -18.92 10.25 2.30
CA GLN A 213 -20.30 9.86 2.11
C GLN A 213 -21.21 11.09 2.36
N LEU A 214 -22.16 11.31 1.46
CA LEU A 214 -23.17 12.36 1.58
C LEU A 214 -24.31 11.92 2.52
N ASP A 215 -25.15 12.88 2.95
CA ASP A 215 -26.27 12.61 3.87
C ASP A 215 -27.31 11.64 3.29
N ASP A 216 -27.39 11.52 1.97
CA ASP A 216 -28.25 10.57 1.25
C ASP A 216 -27.62 9.16 1.10
N GLY A 217 -26.43 8.96 1.68
CA GLY A 217 -25.71 7.69 1.61
C GLY A 217 -24.86 7.51 0.33
N THR A 218 -24.94 8.41 -0.64
CA THR A 218 -24.13 8.35 -1.86
C THR A 218 -22.71 8.84 -1.62
N ARG A 219 -21.78 8.47 -2.49
CA ARG A 219 -20.40 9.01 -2.54
C ARG A 219 -20.11 9.52 -3.94
N GLY A 220 -19.48 10.68 -4.02
CA GLY A 220 -18.92 11.20 -5.26
C GLY A 220 -17.61 10.54 -5.63
N SER A 221 -16.94 11.08 -6.65
CA SER A 221 -15.55 10.72 -6.97
C SER A 221 -14.59 11.34 -5.96
N GLY A 222 -13.51 10.64 -5.67
CA GLY A 222 -12.41 11.16 -4.85
C GLY A 222 -11.66 12.29 -5.56
N ASN A 223 -10.73 12.88 -4.84
CA ASN A 223 -9.87 13.95 -5.36
C ASN A 223 -8.41 13.56 -5.25
N ILE A 224 -7.61 13.99 -6.22
CA ILE A 224 -6.16 13.90 -6.13
C ILE A 224 -5.66 15.17 -5.44
N ILE A 225 -4.83 14.99 -4.41
CA ILE A 225 -4.24 16.07 -3.62
C ILE A 225 -2.75 15.79 -3.51
N GLU A 226 -1.96 16.85 -3.49
CA GLU A 226 -0.54 16.78 -3.17
C GLU A 226 -0.31 17.42 -1.79
N PHE A 227 0.51 16.76 -0.99
CA PHE A 227 0.95 17.23 0.32
C PHE A 227 2.46 17.38 0.32
N ASP A 228 2.94 18.49 0.87
CA ASP A 228 4.34 18.64 1.23
C ASP A 228 4.68 17.73 2.42
N VAL A 229 5.95 17.35 2.57
CA VAL A 229 6.41 16.43 3.62
C VAL A 229 6.00 16.90 5.03
N ASP A 230 6.02 18.20 5.29
CA ASP A 230 5.66 18.80 6.59
C ASP A 230 4.18 18.60 6.94
N GLU A 231 3.30 18.42 5.93
CA GLU A 231 1.86 18.20 6.12
C GLU A 231 1.51 16.74 6.42
N LEU A 232 2.47 15.81 6.20
CA LEU A 232 2.25 14.37 6.33
C LEU A 232 2.32 13.86 7.77
N ASN A 233 2.74 14.69 8.74
CA ASN A 233 2.87 14.31 10.16
C ASN A 233 3.63 12.99 10.35
N LEU A 234 4.75 12.83 9.64
CA LEU A 234 5.53 11.60 9.63
C LEU A 234 6.16 11.32 10.97
N GLY A 235 6.03 10.10 11.45
CA GLY A 235 6.60 9.61 12.70
C GLY A 235 7.00 8.14 12.58
N TYR A 236 7.44 7.54 13.70
CA TYR A 236 7.77 6.11 13.69
C TYR A 236 6.53 5.27 13.35
N ARG A 237 6.55 4.64 12.17
CA ARG A 237 5.44 3.83 11.62
C ARG A 237 4.10 4.59 11.57
N LYS A 238 4.18 5.88 11.29
CA LYS A 238 3.01 6.77 11.28
C LYS A 238 3.10 7.79 10.16
N SER A 239 1.94 8.07 9.55
CA SER A 239 1.75 9.16 8.60
C SER A 239 0.29 9.63 8.62
N ARG A 240 0.06 10.87 8.21
CA ARG A 240 -1.29 11.39 7.92
C ARG A 240 -1.98 10.58 6.82
N ILE A 241 -1.23 10.02 5.87
CA ILE A 241 -1.76 9.16 4.80
C ILE A 241 -2.51 7.98 5.42
N ALA A 242 -1.90 7.33 6.42
CA ALA A 242 -2.51 6.22 7.15
C ALA A 242 -3.67 6.67 8.04
N ASP A 243 -3.49 7.77 8.77
CA ASP A 243 -4.50 8.28 9.71
C ASP A 243 -5.79 8.73 8.99
N ASP A 244 -5.67 9.34 7.80
CA ASP A 244 -6.80 9.87 7.02
C ASP A 244 -7.32 8.88 5.95
N GLY A 245 -6.67 7.72 5.78
CA GLY A 245 -7.04 6.69 4.80
C GLY A 245 -6.84 7.11 3.36
N PHE A 246 -5.81 7.90 3.07
CA PHE A 246 -5.45 8.28 1.72
C PHE A 246 -4.68 7.15 1.02
N ILE A 247 -4.71 7.14 -0.30
CA ILE A 247 -4.01 6.16 -1.13
C ILE A 247 -2.93 6.89 -1.93
N VAL A 248 -1.67 6.48 -1.77
CA VAL A 248 -0.54 7.10 -2.47
C VAL A 248 -0.63 6.78 -3.96
N LEU A 249 -0.44 7.79 -4.80
CA LEU A 249 -0.33 7.67 -6.25
C LEU A 249 1.11 7.81 -6.72
N SER A 250 1.84 8.79 -6.17
CA SER A 250 3.27 9.00 -6.44
C SER A 250 3.92 9.79 -5.32
N ALA A 251 5.24 9.75 -5.26
CA ALA A 251 6.04 10.55 -4.34
C ALA A 251 7.20 11.22 -5.06
N THR A 252 7.54 12.43 -4.66
CA THR A 252 8.73 13.16 -5.09
C THR A 252 9.75 13.21 -3.96
N PHE A 253 10.97 12.83 -4.28
CA PHE A 253 12.13 12.84 -3.39
C PHE A 253 13.04 14.00 -3.78
N ASN A 254 13.55 14.75 -2.81
CA ASN A 254 14.56 15.78 -3.02
C ASN A 254 15.89 15.30 -2.45
N LEU A 255 16.82 15.01 -3.35
CA LEU A 255 18.10 14.38 -3.04
C LEU A 255 19.26 15.35 -3.27
N ALA A 256 20.44 14.98 -2.79
CA ALA A 256 21.63 15.80 -2.96
C ALA A 256 22.59 15.21 -4.02
N PRO A 257 23.33 16.04 -4.78
CA PRO A 257 24.39 15.55 -5.63
C PRO A 257 25.47 14.81 -4.83
N GLY A 258 25.92 13.65 -5.33
CA GLY A 258 26.90 12.81 -4.70
C GLY A 258 27.84 12.10 -5.69
N ASN A 259 28.75 11.29 -5.18
CA ASN A 259 29.62 10.48 -6.01
C ASN A 259 28.96 9.11 -6.27
N ALA A 260 28.60 8.80 -7.51
CA ALA A 260 27.91 7.57 -7.87
C ALA A 260 28.64 6.28 -7.44
N ALA A 261 29.98 6.26 -7.44
CA ALA A 261 30.72 5.09 -6.99
C ALA A 261 30.64 4.88 -5.48
N MET A 262 30.66 5.97 -4.71
CA MET A 262 30.47 5.91 -3.25
C MET A 262 29.04 5.52 -2.90
N ILE A 263 28.04 6.13 -3.55
CA ILE A 263 26.62 5.79 -3.36
C ILE A 263 26.37 4.29 -3.56
N LYS A 264 26.88 3.72 -4.66
CA LYS A 264 26.77 2.28 -4.95
C LYS A 264 27.47 1.42 -3.89
N ALA A 265 28.67 1.84 -3.44
CA ALA A 265 29.39 1.13 -2.39
C ALA A 265 28.63 1.13 -1.05
N ASP A 266 28.02 2.27 -0.68
CA ASP A 266 27.22 2.39 0.52
C ASP A 266 25.92 1.56 0.43
N MET A 267 25.24 1.55 -0.72
CA MET A 267 24.08 0.69 -0.95
C MET A 267 24.43 -0.80 -0.84
N ASP A 268 25.60 -1.23 -1.39
CA ASP A 268 26.07 -2.60 -1.28
C ASP A 268 26.44 -2.98 0.15
N ASP A 269 27.04 -2.06 0.92
CA ASP A 269 27.33 -2.27 2.34
C ASP A 269 26.02 -2.45 3.15
N TYR A 270 25.02 -1.57 2.96
CA TYR A 270 23.71 -1.73 3.60
C TYR A 270 23.02 -3.04 3.21
N ARG A 271 23.13 -3.46 1.95
CA ARG A 271 22.59 -4.74 1.50
C ARG A 271 23.26 -5.94 2.16
N GLN A 272 24.59 -5.88 2.38
CA GLN A 272 25.32 -6.96 3.06
C GLN A 272 25.03 -7.06 4.56
N ARG A 273 24.65 -5.95 5.20
CA ARG A 273 24.28 -5.92 6.62
C ARG A 273 22.87 -6.44 6.90
N ARG A 274 22.02 -6.61 5.89
CA ARG A 274 20.64 -7.07 6.00
C ARG A 274 20.53 -8.58 5.81
#